data_81b9dbe2469dd2e795fda77010c1f3e3
#
_entry.id   81b9dbe2469dd2e795fda77010c1f3e3
#
_cell.length_a   1.000
_cell.length_b   1.000
_cell.length_c   1.000
_cell.angle_alpha   90.00
_cell.angle_beta   90.00
_cell.angle_gamma   90.00
#
_symmetry.space_group_name_H-M   'P 1'
#
loop_
_entity.id
_entity.type
_entity.pdbx_description
1 polymer ?
#
loop_
_entity_poly.entity_id
_entity_poly.type
_entity_poly.pdbx_seq_one_letter_code
_entity_poly.pdbx_strand_id
1 'polypeptide(L)'
;KRAGPTTSTRMDKFTDFILEKTGLLGMIGKAERGPAGIEAIKKHKAVYLMAVGGAAYLVSKAITSARVVAFPELGMEAIYEFEVKDMPVSVAVDSRGVSVHELGPRIWQAKIEEQAIELI
;
A
#
# COMPACT_ATOMS: atom_id res chain seq x y z
N LYS A 1 -2.58 -20.50 -7.62
CA LYS A 1 -1.35 -19.68 -7.55
C LYS A 1 -1.30 -18.94 -6.22
N ARG A 2 -0.13 -18.88 -5.63
CA ARG A 2 0.07 -18.17 -4.36
C ARG A 2 0.75 -16.83 -4.66
N ALA A 3 0.20 -15.76 -4.13
CA ALA A 3 0.83 -14.45 -4.13
C ALA A 3 0.72 -13.86 -2.72
N GLY A 4 1.82 -13.37 -2.20
CA GLY A 4 1.86 -12.70 -0.92
C GLY A 4 2.51 -11.32 -1.09
N PRO A 5 1.91 -10.25 -0.55
CA PRO A 5 2.50 -8.92 -0.66
C PRO A 5 3.79 -8.82 0.14
N THR A 6 4.75 -8.05 -0.37
CA THR A 6 6.00 -7.72 0.34
C THR A 6 5.94 -6.28 0.86
N THR A 7 6.90 -5.92 1.71
CA THR A 7 6.95 -4.59 2.33
C THR A 7 7.16 -3.50 1.28
N SER A 8 6.21 -2.59 1.16
CA SER A 8 6.16 -1.56 0.12
C SER A 8 7.22 -0.47 0.25
N THR A 9 7.73 -0.24 1.45
CA THR A 9 8.77 0.77 1.71
C THR A 9 10.01 0.59 0.83
N ARG A 10 10.31 -0.64 0.43
CA ARG A 10 11.44 -0.95 -0.47
C ARG A 10 11.31 -0.29 -1.83
N MET A 11 10.10 0.04 -2.25
CA MET A 11 9.81 0.66 -3.55
C MET A 11 9.75 2.18 -3.50
N ASP A 12 9.87 2.78 -2.31
CA ASP A 12 9.70 4.24 -2.14
C ASP A 12 10.64 5.05 -3.03
N LYS A 13 11.87 4.63 -3.17
CA LYS A 13 12.87 5.31 -3.99
C LYS A 13 12.54 5.35 -5.48
N PHE A 14 11.67 4.45 -5.95
CA PHE A 14 11.24 4.38 -7.35
C PHE A 14 9.85 4.96 -7.58
N THR A 15 9.10 5.23 -6.52
CA THR A 15 7.69 5.57 -6.59
C THR A 15 7.44 6.84 -7.36
N ASP A 16 8.19 7.91 -7.09
CA ASP A 16 8.05 9.18 -7.81
C ASP A 16 8.26 9.01 -9.32
N PHE A 17 9.31 8.30 -9.70
CA PHE A 17 9.62 8.02 -11.10
C PHE A 17 8.49 7.22 -11.78
N ILE A 18 7.99 6.18 -11.13
CA ILE A 18 6.92 5.33 -11.68
C ILE A 18 5.64 6.13 -11.86
N LEU A 19 5.22 6.90 -10.87
CA LEU A 19 4.02 7.71 -10.93
C LEU A 19 4.12 8.79 -12.02
N GLU A 20 5.27 9.42 -12.16
CA GLU A 20 5.51 10.43 -13.19
C GLU A 20 5.46 9.83 -14.61
N LYS A 21 6.13 8.70 -14.83
CA LYS A 21 6.26 8.10 -16.16
C LYS A 21 5.02 7.33 -16.62
N THR A 22 4.26 6.76 -15.72
CA THR A 22 3.13 5.89 -16.07
C THR A 22 1.77 6.56 -15.91
N GLY A 23 1.68 7.67 -15.16
CA GLY A 23 0.41 8.27 -14.80
C GLY A 23 -0.44 7.42 -13.88
N LEU A 24 0.17 6.45 -13.20
CA LEU A 24 -0.51 5.54 -12.28
C LEU A 24 -1.12 6.32 -11.10
N LEU A 25 -2.37 6.04 -10.77
CA LEU A 25 -3.09 6.74 -9.70
C LEU A 25 -3.33 5.90 -8.45
N GLY A 26 -3.17 4.59 -8.54
CA GLY A 26 -3.38 3.69 -7.41
C GLY A 26 -2.28 2.66 -7.28
N MET A 27 -1.90 2.37 -6.05
CA MET A 27 -0.92 1.33 -5.73
C MET A 27 -1.46 0.47 -4.60
N ILE A 28 -1.19 -0.82 -4.67
CA ILE A 28 -1.57 -1.76 -3.62
C ILE A 28 -0.30 -2.42 -3.11
N GLY A 29 -0.15 -2.46 -1.80
CA GLY A 29 1.01 -3.08 -1.19
C GLY A 29 0.75 -3.54 0.24
N LYS A 30 1.82 -3.82 0.93
CA LYS A 30 1.82 -4.29 2.32
C LYS A 30 2.59 -3.32 3.19
N ALA A 31 2.14 -3.15 4.41
CA ALA A 31 2.76 -2.28 5.41
C ALA A 31 2.77 -0.80 4.99
N GLU A 32 3.43 0.01 5.79
CA GLU A 32 3.48 1.45 5.57
C GLU A 32 4.44 1.85 4.45
N ARG A 33 4.24 3.07 3.96
CA ARG A 33 5.19 3.72 3.05
C ARG A 33 6.06 4.68 3.85
N GLY A 34 7.31 4.84 3.44
CA GLY A 34 8.21 5.83 4.02
C GLY A 34 7.91 7.26 3.55
N PRO A 35 8.60 8.27 4.12
CA PRO A 35 8.37 9.68 3.77
C PRO A 35 8.48 9.99 2.28
N ALA A 36 9.45 9.41 1.58
CA ALA A 36 9.63 9.62 0.14
C ALA A 36 8.44 9.07 -0.67
N GLY A 37 7.91 7.91 -0.29
CA GLY A 37 6.73 7.34 -0.93
C GLY A 37 5.49 8.18 -0.71
N ILE A 38 5.27 8.65 0.51
CA ILE A 38 4.13 9.51 0.86
C ILE A 38 4.18 10.83 0.11
N GLU A 39 5.36 11.46 0.02
CA GLU A 39 5.55 12.69 -0.74
C GLU A 39 5.24 12.49 -2.23
N ALA A 40 5.69 11.39 -2.83
CA ALA A 40 5.39 11.06 -4.21
C ALA A 40 3.88 10.88 -4.44
N ILE A 41 3.21 10.17 -3.54
CA ILE A 41 1.76 9.96 -3.59
C ILE A 41 1.01 11.30 -3.57
N LYS A 42 1.40 12.19 -2.66
CA LYS A 42 0.82 13.54 -2.55
C LYS A 42 1.08 14.36 -3.81
N LYS A 43 2.32 14.39 -4.30
CA LYS A 43 2.75 15.13 -5.48
C LYS A 43 1.94 14.75 -6.72
N HIS A 44 1.73 13.46 -6.94
CA HIS A 44 1.02 12.93 -8.10
C HIS A 44 -0.48 12.72 -7.87
N LYS A 45 -1.00 13.09 -6.70
CA LYS A 45 -2.41 12.91 -6.30
C LYS A 45 -2.87 11.44 -6.47
N ALA A 46 -1.98 10.53 -6.15
CA ALA A 46 -2.25 9.10 -6.18
C ALA A 46 -2.84 8.62 -4.85
N VAL A 47 -3.10 7.33 -4.73
CA VAL A 47 -3.57 6.69 -3.52
C VAL A 47 -2.79 5.40 -3.29
N TYR A 48 -2.49 5.12 -2.04
CA TYR A 48 -1.90 3.85 -1.62
C TYR A 48 -2.92 3.04 -0.83
N LEU A 49 -3.20 1.84 -1.32
CA LEU A 49 -4.09 0.89 -0.70
C LEU A 49 -3.27 -0.22 -0.06
N MET A 50 -3.61 -0.58 1.14
CA MET A 50 -2.89 -1.63 1.87
C MET A 50 -3.69 -2.92 1.84
N ALA A 51 -3.07 -4.00 1.38
CA ALA A 51 -3.63 -5.33 1.52
C ALA A 51 -3.56 -5.74 3.00
N VAL A 52 -4.68 -6.22 3.53
CA VAL A 52 -4.81 -6.50 4.96
C VAL A 52 -3.79 -7.53 5.43
N GLY A 53 -3.08 -7.24 6.52
CA GLY A 53 -2.09 -8.13 7.11
C GLY A 53 -2.68 -9.49 7.48
N GLY A 54 -1.91 -10.56 7.30
CA GLY A 54 -2.39 -11.93 7.49
C GLY A 54 -3.29 -12.43 6.38
N ALA A 55 -3.60 -11.59 5.41
CA ALA A 55 -4.56 -11.85 4.35
C ALA A 55 -3.93 -12.39 3.06
N ALA A 56 -2.72 -12.93 3.11
CA ALA A 56 -2.10 -13.52 1.92
C ALA A 56 -3.01 -14.56 1.25
N TYR A 57 -3.74 -15.30 2.06
CA TYR A 57 -4.72 -16.27 1.59
C TYR A 57 -5.90 -15.60 0.88
N LEU A 58 -6.47 -14.54 1.48
CA LEU A 58 -7.58 -13.79 0.89
C LEU A 58 -7.16 -13.05 -0.38
N VAL A 59 -5.96 -12.46 -0.37
CA VAL A 59 -5.38 -11.79 -1.55
C VAL A 59 -5.17 -12.80 -2.66
N SER A 60 -4.61 -13.97 -2.36
CA SER A 60 -4.42 -15.05 -3.35
C SER A 60 -5.74 -15.55 -3.93
N LYS A 61 -6.78 -15.66 -3.11
CA LYS A 61 -8.12 -16.04 -3.57
C LYS A 61 -8.75 -14.99 -4.48
N ALA A 62 -8.46 -13.72 -4.25
CA ALA A 62 -8.98 -12.62 -5.06
C ALA A 62 -8.37 -12.59 -6.46
N ILE A 63 -7.23 -13.25 -6.66
CA ILE A 63 -6.57 -13.34 -7.97
C ILE A 63 -7.22 -14.46 -8.76
N THR A 64 -7.98 -14.12 -9.79
CA THR A 64 -8.69 -15.08 -10.63
C THR A 64 -7.86 -15.58 -11.80
N SER A 65 -6.97 -14.75 -12.32
CA SER A 65 -6.01 -15.15 -13.35
C SER A 65 -4.73 -14.34 -13.26
N ALA A 66 -3.66 -14.85 -13.85
CA ALA A 66 -2.37 -14.19 -13.87
C ALA A 66 -1.64 -14.52 -15.17
N ARG A 67 -0.96 -13.52 -15.75
CA ARG A 67 -0.07 -13.72 -16.88
C ARG A 67 1.20 -12.91 -16.72
N VAL A 68 2.30 -13.41 -17.26
CA VAL A 68 3.57 -12.69 -17.28
C VAL A 68 3.52 -11.65 -18.40
N VAL A 69 3.81 -10.39 -18.09
CA VAL A 69 3.83 -9.29 -19.06
C VAL A 69 5.25 -8.81 -19.36
N ALA A 70 6.22 -9.03 -18.46
CA ALA A 70 7.61 -8.63 -18.68
C ALA A 70 8.56 -9.48 -17.85
N PHE A 71 9.79 -9.62 -18.31
CA PHE A 71 10.90 -10.31 -17.65
C PHE A 71 10.59 -11.77 -17.27
N PRO A 72 10.09 -12.62 -18.20
CA PRO A 72 9.74 -14.00 -17.88
C PRO A 72 10.92 -14.81 -17.35
N GLU A 73 12.14 -14.46 -17.74
CA GLU A 73 13.38 -15.08 -17.28
C GLU A 73 13.63 -14.92 -15.77
N LEU A 74 12.99 -13.96 -15.12
CA LEU A 74 13.12 -13.72 -13.69
C LEU A 74 12.20 -14.61 -12.83
N GLY A 75 11.37 -15.44 -13.47
CA GLY A 75 10.50 -16.36 -12.74
C GLY A 75 9.53 -15.64 -11.80
N MET A 76 9.65 -15.87 -10.50
CA MET A 76 8.77 -15.25 -9.49
C MET A 76 8.93 -13.73 -9.40
N GLU A 77 10.03 -13.18 -9.86
CA GLU A 77 10.30 -11.74 -9.87
C GLU A 77 9.95 -11.08 -11.20
N ALA A 78 9.36 -11.81 -12.14
CA ALA A 78 8.81 -11.26 -13.34
C ALA A 78 7.64 -10.31 -13.04
N ILE A 79 7.28 -9.49 -14.01
CA ILE A 79 6.09 -8.63 -13.88
C ILE A 79 4.89 -9.41 -14.36
N TYR A 80 3.89 -9.54 -13.52
CA TYR A 80 2.64 -10.25 -13.79
C TYR A 80 1.48 -9.26 -13.88
N GLU A 81 0.55 -9.55 -14.75
CA GLU A 81 -0.78 -8.92 -14.75
C GLU A 81 -1.75 -9.88 -14.07
N PHE A 82 -2.47 -9.37 -13.06
CA PHE A 82 -3.48 -10.15 -12.35
C PHE A 82 -4.87 -9.64 -12.67
N GLU A 83 -5.80 -10.56 -12.92
CA GLU A 83 -7.22 -10.25 -12.78
C GLU A 83 -7.60 -10.50 -11.33
N VAL A 84 -8.25 -9.52 -10.72
CA VAL A 84 -8.66 -9.59 -9.32
C VAL A 84 -10.15 -9.36 -9.17
N LYS A 85 -10.75 -10.01 -8.17
CA LYS A 85 -12.16 -9.84 -7.83
C LYS A 85 -12.30 -9.82 -6.31
N ASP A 86 -12.97 -8.79 -5.83
CA ASP A 86 -13.27 -8.64 -4.39
C ASP A 86 -12.02 -8.68 -3.50
N MET A 87 -10.93 -8.09 -3.95
CA MET A 87 -9.71 -8.01 -3.16
C MET A 87 -9.89 -7.03 -2.00
N PRO A 88 -9.77 -7.46 -0.74
CA PRO A 88 -9.91 -6.58 0.41
C PRO A 88 -8.68 -5.69 0.56
N VAL A 89 -8.88 -4.38 0.50
CA VAL A 89 -7.84 -3.38 0.69
C VAL A 89 -8.37 -2.22 1.53
N SER A 90 -7.47 -1.52 2.21
CA SER A 90 -7.80 -0.30 2.96
C SER A 90 -6.97 0.86 2.44
N VAL A 91 -7.56 2.05 2.40
CA VAL A 91 -6.82 3.26 2.03
C VAL A 91 -5.82 3.56 3.15
N ALA A 92 -4.55 3.48 2.85
CA ALA A 92 -3.48 3.72 3.82
C ALA A 92 -2.88 5.13 3.66
N VAL A 93 -2.76 5.64 2.44
CA VAL A 93 -2.32 7.01 2.17
C VAL A 93 -3.24 7.59 1.10
N ASP A 94 -3.88 8.71 1.41
CA ASP A 94 -4.76 9.37 0.45
C ASP A 94 -4.01 10.37 -0.45
N SER A 95 -4.72 10.97 -1.39
CA SER A 95 -4.14 11.91 -2.35
C SER A 95 -3.64 13.22 -1.72
N ARG A 96 -3.96 13.46 -0.44
CA ARG A 96 -3.47 14.62 0.32
C ARG A 96 -2.19 14.29 1.10
N GLY A 97 -1.72 13.05 1.02
CA GLY A 97 -0.56 12.58 1.75
C GLY A 97 -0.85 12.24 3.21
N VAL A 98 -2.11 12.05 3.57
CA VAL A 98 -2.48 11.64 4.95
C VAL A 98 -2.35 10.13 5.07
N SER A 99 -1.47 9.69 5.96
CA SER A 99 -1.22 8.27 6.23
C SER A 99 -1.94 7.82 7.49
N VAL A 100 -2.67 6.71 7.42
CA VAL A 100 -3.32 6.13 8.60
C VAL A 100 -2.31 5.64 9.63
N HIS A 101 -1.09 5.31 9.21
CA HIS A 101 -0.01 4.90 10.12
C HIS A 101 0.49 6.06 11.00
N GLU A 102 0.34 7.29 10.54
CA GLU A 102 0.65 8.49 11.34
C GLU A 102 -0.58 9.01 12.07
N LEU A 103 -1.73 9.06 11.39
CA LEU A 103 -2.97 9.62 11.94
C LEU A 103 -3.53 8.78 13.07
N GLY A 104 -3.55 7.45 12.93
CA GLY A 104 -4.07 6.53 13.93
C GLY A 104 -3.36 6.69 15.29
N PRO A 105 -2.01 6.57 15.35
CA PRO A 105 -1.27 6.78 16.59
C PRO A 105 -1.49 8.15 17.22
N ARG A 106 -1.57 9.22 16.43
CA ARG A 106 -1.82 10.57 16.95
C ARG A 106 -3.20 10.69 17.58
N ILE A 107 -4.23 10.12 16.98
CA ILE A 107 -5.58 10.13 17.54
C ILE A 107 -5.62 9.36 18.86
N TRP A 108 -5.00 8.19 18.93
CA TRP A 108 -4.93 7.40 20.16
C TRP A 108 -4.13 8.09 21.26
N GLN A 109 -3.02 8.73 20.90
CA GLN A 109 -2.21 9.50 21.85
C GLN A 109 -3.01 10.63 22.46
N ALA A 110 -3.75 11.38 21.67
CA ALA A 110 -4.62 12.45 22.15
C ALA A 110 -5.70 11.92 23.10
N LYS A 111 -6.32 10.78 22.78
CA LYS A 111 -7.31 10.14 23.66
C LYS A 111 -6.72 9.67 24.98
N ILE A 112 -5.52 9.12 24.97
CA ILE A 112 -4.81 8.67 26.17
C ILE A 112 -4.51 9.87 27.07
N GLU A 113 -4.01 10.96 26.51
CA GLU A 113 -3.73 12.20 27.25
C GLU A 113 -5.00 12.80 27.88
N GLU A 114 -6.09 12.83 27.12
CA GLU A 114 -7.39 13.31 27.60
C GLU A 114 -7.90 12.47 28.78
N GLN A 115 -7.82 11.14 28.70
CA GLN A 115 -8.21 10.23 29.78
C GLN A 115 -7.31 10.38 31.00
N ALA A 116 -6.02 10.58 30.81
CA ALA A 116 -5.09 10.80 31.91
C ALA A 116 -5.42 12.09 32.70
N ILE A 117 -5.85 13.13 32.00
CA ILE A 117 -6.30 14.39 32.62
C ILE A 117 -7.57 14.17 33.45
N GLU A 118 -8.52 13.38 32.94
CA GLU A 118 -9.76 13.09 33.68
C GLU A 118 -9.55 12.27 34.95
N LEU A 119 -8.47 11.49 35.02
CA LEU A 119 -8.13 10.67 36.17
C LEU A 119 -7.40 11.44 37.30
N ILE A 120 -6.96 12.64 37.04
CA ILE A 120 -6.31 13.53 37.99
C ILE A 120 -7.37 14.38 38.71
#